data_9e86220f6e2a4d134c205cec297b5328
#
_entry.id   9e86220f6e2a4d134c205cec297b5328
#
_cell.length_a   1.000
_cell.length_b   1.000
_cell.length_c   1.000
_cell.angle_alpha   90.00
_cell.angle_beta   90.00
_cell.angle_gamma   90.00
#
_symmetry.space_group_name_H-M   'P 1'
#
loop_
_entity.id
_entity.type
_entity.pdbx_description
1 polymer ?
#
loop_
_entity_poly.entity_id
_entity_poly.type
_entity_poly.pdbx_seq_one_letter_code
_entity_poly.pdbx_strand_id
1 'polypeptide(L)'
;MEHTVQDNPERQRYELVVDGHIVSIADYHERDDAIVVPHVETDPAHRGQGMADRLMAGVLADLRASNRKIVPLCPFADTYIQERPEEQDLLA
;
A
#
# COMPACT_ATOMS: atom_id res chain seq x y z
N MET A 1 -19.10 3.92 -5.25
CA MET A 1 -18.38 3.48 -4.06
C MET A 1 -17.21 4.40 -3.80
N GLU A 2 -17.10 4.88 -2.58
CA GLU A 2 -15.98 5.70 -2.19
C GLU A 2 -14.84 4.83 -1.69
N HIS A 3 -13.64 5.09 -2.24
CA HIS A 3 -12.42 4.42 -1.84
C HIS A 3 -11.46 5.45 -1.29
N THR A 4 -10.91 5.22 -0.12
CA THR A 4 -9.91 6.11 0.48
C THR A 4 -8.77 5.28 1.01
N VAL A 5 -7.54 5.67 0.68
CA VAL A 5 -6.35 5.07 1.30
C VAL A 5 -5.86 6.02 2.38
N GLN A 6 -5.68 5.51 3.58
CA GLN A 6 -5.22 6.29 4.72
C GLN A 6 -4.07 5.60 5.42
N ASP A 7 -3.15 6.41 5.94
CA ASP A 7 -2.07 5.94 6.78
C ASP A 7 -2.57 5.84 8.21
N ASN A 8 -2.33 4.73 8.87
CA ASN A 8 -2.62 4.54 10.29
C ASN A 8 -1.31 4.27 11.04
N PRO A 9 -0.59 5.33 11.44
CA PRO A 9 0.72 5.14 12.09
C PRO A 9 0.66 4.39 13.41
N GLU A 10 -0.44 4.51 14.15
CA GLU A 10 -0.58 3.81 15.43
C GLU A 10 -0.54 2.30 15.25
N ARG A 11 -1.11 1.82 14.14
CA ARG A 11 -1.10 0.39 13.82
C ARG A 11 0.00 0.03 12.83
N GLN A 12 0.77 1.02 12.38
CA GLN A 12 1.84 0.87 11.42
C GLN A 12 1.36 0.15 10.16
N ARG A 13 0.30 0.70 9.55
CA ARG A 13 -0.23 0.14 8.32
C ARG A 13 -1.00 1.20 7.53
N TYR A 14 -1.04 1.01 6.21
CA TYR A 14 -1.98 1.72 5.36
C TYR A 14 -3.25 0.91 5.27
N GLU A 15 -4.38 1.59 5.10
CA GLU A 15 -5.70 0.98 5.05
C GLU A 15 -6.47 1.50 3.85
N LEU A 16 -7.10 0.59 3.11
CA LEU A 16 -8.08 0.97 2.09
C LEU A 16 -9.46 0.90 2.73
N VAL A 17 -10.14 2.03 2.75
CA VAL A 17 -11.47 2.13 3.33
C VAL A 17 -12.47 2.27 2.18
N VAL A 18 -13.48 1.42 2.16
CA VAL A 18 -14.55 1.44 1.16
C VAL A 18 -15.87 1.55 1.90
N ASP A 19 -16.60 2.63 1.65
CA ASP A 19 -17.90 2.89 2.29
C ASP A 19 -17.82 2.73 3.82
N GLY A 20 -16.74 3.25 4.41
CA GLY A 20 -16.54 3.23 5.87
C GLY A 20 -15.96 1.95 6.44
N HIS A 21 -15.66 0.95 5.59
CA HIS A 21 -15.10 -0.32 6.05
C HIS A 21 -13.67 -0.51 5.55
N ILE A 22 -12.79 -0.99 6.41
CA ILE A 22 -11.42 -1.35 6.03
C ILE A 22 -11.47 -2.67 5.29
N VAL A 23 -11.10 -2.67 4.00
CA VAL A 23 -11.17 -3.88 3.18
C VAL A 23 -9.81 -4.43 2.78
N SER A 24 -8.75 -3.62 2.89
CA SER A 24 -7.40 -4.07 2.56
C SER A 24 -6.39 -3.29 3.39
N ILE A 25 -5.28 -3.92 3.75
CA ILE A 25 -4.24 -3.29 4.56
C ILE A 25 -2.86 -3.63 4.01
N ALA A 26 -1.91 -2.72 4.26
CA ALA A 26 -0.50 -2.94 3.99
C ALA A 26 0.27 -2.61 5.27
N ASP A 27 0.74 -3.63 5.95
CA ASP A 27 1.55 -3.44 7.15
C ASP A 27 2.91 -2.88 6.75
N TYR A 28 3.48 -2.01 7.58
CA TYR A 28 4.79 -1.46 7.32
C TYR A 28 5.54 -1.16 8.61
N HIS A 29 6.86 -1.02 8.49
CA HIS A 29 7.67 -0.38 9.52
C HIS A 29 8.61 0.59 8.85
N GLU A 30 9.04 1.60 9.59
CA GLU A 30 9.89 2.65 9.03
C GLU A 30 11.36 2.26 9.14
N ARG A 31 12.14 2.62 8.12
CA ARG A 31 13.58 2.43 8.10
C ARG A 31 14.19 3.56 7.28
N ASP A 32 14.85 4.51 7.95
CA ASP A 32 15.42 5.71 7.33
C ASP A 32 14.32 6.48 6.59
N ASP A 33 14.50 6.77 5.30
CA ASP A 33 13.52 7.51 4.48
C ASP A 33 12.51 6.59 3.81
N ALA A 34 12.47 5.32 4.21
CA ALA A 34 11.65 4.33 3.53
C ALA A 34 10.69 3.66 4.49
N ILE A 35 9.63 3.08 3.93
CA ILE A 35 8.83 2.11 4.65
C ILE A 35 9.14 0.72 4.10
N VAL A 36 9.16 -0.26 4.99
CA VAL A 36 9.31 -1.67 4.61
C VAL A 36 7.94 -2.30 4.71
N VAL A 37 7.45 -2.89 3.61
CA VAL A 37 6.12 -3.48 3.53
C VAL A 37 6.25 -5.00 3.42
N PRO A 38 6.14 -5.71 4.55
CA PRO A 38 6.28 -7.17 4.54
C PRO A 38 4.98 -7.90 4.19
N HIS A 39 3.83 -7.23 4.29
CA HIS A 39 2.55 -7.91 4.20
C HIS A 39 1.45 -6.99 3.67
N VAL A 40 0.70 -7.51 2.68
CA VAL A 40 -0.51 -6.88 2.16
C VAL A 40 -1.62 -7.92 2.25
N GLU A 41 -2.78 -7.51 2.77
CA GLU A 41 -3.90 -8.42 2.99
C GLU A 41 -5.20 -7.76 2.55
N THR A 42 -6.09 -8.55 1.95
CA THR A 42 -7.41 -8.09 1.55
C THR A 42 -8.46 -8.98 2.23
N ASP A 43 -9.53 -8.35 2.73
CA ASP A 43 -10.67 -9.07 3.29
C ASP A 43 -11.15 -10.11 2.26
N PRO A 44 -11.31 -11.39 2.68
CA PRO A 44 -11.77 -12.45 1.76
C PRO A 44 -13.05 -12.10 1.00
N ALA A 45 -13.95 -11.35 1.61
CA ALA A 45 -15.20 -10.94 0.96
C ALA A 45 -14.97 -9.98 -0.21
N HIS A 46 -13.80 -9.36 -0.30
CA HIS A 46 -13.46 -8.36 -1.31
C HIS A 46 -12.34 -8.80 -2.25
N ARG A 47 -11.91 -10.04 -2.17
CA ARG A 47 -10.84 -10.55 -3.04
C ARG A 47 -11.33 -10.64 -4.49
N GLY A 48 -10.39 -10.45 -5.43
CA GLY A 48 -10.68 -10.52 -6.85
C GLY A 48 -11.35 -9.28 -7.41
N GLN A 49 -11.41 -8.20 -6.64
CA GLN A 49 -12.08 -6.95 -7.05
C GLN A 49 -11.09 -5.80 -7.25
N GLY A 50 -9.79 -6.07 -7.25
CA GLY A 50 -8.77 -5.03 -7.45
C GLY A 50 -8.53 -4.15 -6.22
N MET A 51 -8.96 -4.57 -5.04
CA MET A 51 -8.81 -3.75 -3.84
C MET A 51 -7.36 -3.56 -3.45
N ALA A 52 -6.54 -4.62 -3.51
CA ALA A 52 -5.12 -4.51 -3.19
C ALA A 52 -4.38 -3.60 -4.17
N ASP A 53 -4.78 -3.59 -5.44
CA ASP A 53 -4.22 -2.66 -6.43
C ASP A 53 -4.56 -1.22 -6.07
N ARG A 54 -5.79 -0.96 -5.66
CA ARG A 54 -6.20 0.38 -5.23
C ARG A 54 -5.43 0.82 -3.99
N LEU A 55 -5.22 -0.10 -3.05
CA LEU A 55 -4.44 0.16 -1.87
C LEU A 55 -3.02 0.58 -2.24
N MET A 56 -2.35 -0.21 -3.10
CA MET A 56 -0.98 0.08 -3.50
C MET A 56 -0.88 1.42 -4.24
N ALA A 57 -1.83 1.72 -5.11
CA ALA A 57 -1.84 3.01 -5.81
C ALA A 57 -1.86 4.17 -4.82
N GLY A 58 -2.70 4.08 -3.79
CA GLY A 58 -2.79 5.12 -2.77
C GLY A 58 -1.55 5.20 -1.88
N VAL A 59 -0.99 4.05 -1.52
CA VAL A 59 0.25 4.01 -0.72
C VAL A 59 1.38 4.72 -1.48
N LEU A 60 1.57 4.37 -2.75
CA LEU A 60 2.65 4.95 -3.54
C LEU A 60 2.44 6.45 -3.77
N ALA A 61 1.19 6.88 -3.98
CA ALA A 61 0.89 8.31 -4.12
C ALA A 61 1.24 9.08 -2.84
N ASP A 62 0.93 8.51 -1.67
CA ASP A 62 1.25 9.14 -0.40
C ASP A 62 2.77 9.22 -0.17
N LEU A 63 3.48 8.14 -0.49
CA LEU A 63 4.94 8.13 -0.36
C LEU A 63 5.57 9.16 -1.29
N ARG A 64 5.06 9.28 -2.51
CA ARG A 64 5.57 10.28 -3.45
C ARG A 64 5.34 11.70 -2.93
N ALA A 65 4.16 11.96 -2.39
CA ALA A 65 3.82 13.27 -1.84
C ALA A 65 4.66 13.62 -0.61
N SER A 66 5.05 12.61 0.18
CA SER A 66 5.85 12.81 1.40
C SER A 66 7.34 12.59 1.16
N ASN A 67 7.75 12.36 -0.08
CA ASN A 67 9.15 12.20 -0.47
C ASN A 67 9.83 11.02 0.22
N ARG A 68 9.12 9.91 0.35
CA ARG A 68 9.62 8.69 0.98
C ARG A 68 9.67 7.55 -0.02
N LYS A 69 10.44 6.53 0.32
CA LYS A 69 10.66 5.36 -0.54
C LYS A 69 10.00 4.12 0.06
N ILE A 70 10.04 3.01 -0.68
CA ILE A 70 9.45 1.74 -0.26
C ILE A 70 10.41 0.58 -0.48
N VAL A 71 10.42 -0.35 0.48
CA VAL A 71 11.07 -1.65 0.34
C VAL A 71 9.93 -2.70 0.34
N PRO A 72 9.51 -3.17 -0.84
CA PRO A 72 8.37 -4.10 -0.93
C PRO A 72 8.82 -5.54 -0.72
N LEU A 73 8.80 -6.00 0.52
CA LEU A 73 9.12 -7.40 0.83
C LEU A 73 7.96 -8.34 0.50
N CYS A 74 6.73 -7.83 0.56
CA CYS A 74 5.56 -8.62 0.18
C CYS A 74 5.59 -8.89 -1.32
N PRO A 75 5.45 -10.16 -1.76
CA PRO A 75 5.47 -10.48 -3.19
C PRO A 75 4.44 -9.71 -4.00
N PHE A 76 3.24 -9.48 -3.44
CA PHE A 76 2.22 -8.71 -4.15
C PHE A 76 2.70 -7.27 -4.39
N ALA A 77 3.21 -6.62 -3.34
CA ALA A 77 3.68 -5.23 -3.44
C ALA A 77 4.85 -5.12 -4.43
N ASP A 78 5.76 -6.08 -4.38
CA ASP A 78 6.91 -6.11 -5.29
C ASP A 78 6.44 -6.26 -6.74
N THR A 79 5.57 -7.22 -7.00
CA THR A 79 5.05 -7.46 -8.36
C THR A 79 4.30 -6.23 -8.87
N TYR A 80 3.50 -5.59 -8.01
CA TYR A 80 2.77 -4.39 -8.40
C TYR A 80 3.73 -3.32 -8.94
N ILE A 81 4.83 -3.09 -8.24
CA ILE A 81 5.80 -2.06 -8.64
C ILE A 81 6.59 -2.51 -9.86
N GLN A 82 6.99 -3.79 -9.94
CA GLN A 82 7.74 -4.29 -11.08
C GLN A 82 6.96 -4.17 -12.40
N GLU A 83 5.65 -4.24 -12.34
CA GLU A 83 4.79 -4.10 -13.52
C GLU A 83 4.51 -2.66 -13.90
N ARG A 84 5.00 -1.69 -13.10
CA ARG A 84 4.74 -0.26 -13.31
C ARG A 84 6.05 0.53 -13.29
N PRO A 85 6.71 0.66 -14.45
CA PRO A 85 7.99 1.40 -14.51
C PRO A 85 7.91 2.82 -13.94
N GLU A 86 6.74 3.46 -14.06
CA GLU A 86 6.52 4.81 -13.54
C GLU A 86 6.58 4.90 -12.02
N GLU A 87 6.50 3.76 -11.32
CA GLU A 87 6.56 3.74 -9.86
C GLU A 87 7.90 3.26 -9.31
N GLN A 88 8.80 2.81 -10.18
CA GLN A 88 10.06 2.19 -9.73
C GLN A 88 11.05 3.18 -9.14
N ASP A 89 10.85 4.47 -9.38
CA ASP A 89 11.65 5.51 -8.73
C ASP A 89 11.40 5.58 -7.22
N LEU A 90 10.30 4.99 -6.73
CA LEU A 90 10.01 4.94 -5.30
C LEU A 90 10.73 3.82 -4.57
N LEU A 91 11.36 2.90 -5.28
CA LEU A 91 12.12 1.82 -4.64
C LEU A 91 13.33 2.37 -3.91
N ALA A 92 13.49 1.91 -2.65
CA ALA A 92 14.61 2.31 -1.82
C ALA A 92 15.90 1.65 -2.27
#